data_04bfb9b665253fc5172b3fa2d99bb7e3
#
_entry.id   04bfb9b665253fc5172b3fa2d99bb7e3
#
_cell.length_a   1.000
_cell.length_b   1.000
_cell.length_c   1.000
_cell.angle_alpha   90.00
_cell.angle_beta   90.00
_cell.angle_gamma   90.00
#
_symmetry.space_group_name_H-M   'P 1'
#
loop_
_entity.id
_entity.type
_entity.pdbx_description
1 polymer ?
#
loop_
_entity_poly.entity_id
_entity_poly.type
_entity_poly.pdbx_seq_one_letter_code
_entity_poly.pdbx_strand_id
1 'polypeptide(L)'
;AFLLENVKNLKSHDKGNTFKVIYNALKNELDYDIHYDVIDAGKVVPQHRERIFIVGFKEDTPDFKFPELVDKRPVLGDVLEDEVDEKYTLKDGTWNALQRHRAKHKAKGNGFGYSKNDKVTSADLKSWTPEQKKRFFADKKGIAKTLSARYYKDGAEILIDQGKKNPRRLTPRECARIMGFPEKFKIPVSDN
;
A
#
# COMPACT_ATOMS: atom_id res chain seq x y z
N ALA A 1 16.49 11.83 22.19
CA ALA A 1 16.18 11.65 20.79
C ALA A 1 14.75 11.15 20.61
N PHE A 2 14.16 11.35 19.42
CA PHE A 2 12.87 10.77 19.04
C PHE A 2 12.88 10.33 17.56
N LEU A 3 11.96 9.44 17.21
CA LEU A 3 11.62 9.08 15.83
C LEU A 3 10.10 9.15 15.67
N LEU A 4 9.64 9.97 14.72
CA LEU A 4 8.23 10.06 14.33
C LEU A 4 8.05 9.55 12.91
N GLU A 5 6.90 8.93 12.64
CA GLU A 5 6.48 8.48 11.32
C GLU A 5 5.11 9.04 10.97
N ASN A 6 4.93 9.41 9.71
CA ASN A 6 3.61 9.80 9.21
C ASN A 6 3.50 9.51 7.71
N VAL A 7 2.30 9.68 7.15
CA VAL A 7 2.09 9.59 5.72
C VAL A 7 2.85 10.69 4.98
N LYS A 8 3.37 10.40 3.80
CA LYS A 8 4.09 11.36 2.93
C LYS A 8 3.35 12.70 2.78
N ASN A 9 2.01 12.64 2.70
CA ASN A 9 1.18 13.84 2.50
C ASN A 9 1.26 14.86 3.64
N LEU A 10 1.77 14.50 4.83
CA LEU A 10 2.03 15.47 5.91
C LEU A 10 2.88 16.64 5.42
N LYS A 11 3.89 16.36 4.56
CA LYS A 11 4.79 17.38 4.02
C LYS A 11 4.09 18.42 3.13
N SER A 12 3.03 18.01 2.42
CA SER A 12 2.28 18.86 1.50
C SER A 12 0.91 19.28 2.02
N HIS A 13 0.48 18.78 3.16
CA HIS A 13 -0.81 19.08 3.77
C HIS A 13 -0.94 20.58 4.04
N ASP A 14 -2.09 21.16 3.70
CA ASP A 14 -2.36 22.60 3.81
C ASP A 14 -1.23 23.46 3.18
N LYS A 15 -0.87 23.13 1.93
CA LYS A 15 0.22 23.79 1.18
C LYS A 15 1.57 23.79 1.91
N GLY A 16 1.79 22.81 2.79
CA GLY A 16 2.99 22.65 3.60
C GLY A 16 2.93 23.34 4.98
N ASN A 17 1.87 24.06 5.30
CA ASN A 17 1.76 24.78 6.57
C ASN A 17 1.78 23.83 7.77
N THR A 18 1.06 22.69 7.69
CA THR A 18 1.03 21.70 8.77
C THR A 18 2.43 21.22 9.13
N PHE A 19 3.25 20.88 8.12
CA PHE A 19 4.60 20.41 8.37
C PHE A 19 5.49 21.54 8.93
N LYS A 20 5.33 22.77 8.45
CA LYS A 20 6.07 23.94 8.98
C LYS A 20 5.80 24.18 10.45
N VAL A 21 4.53 24.07 10.88
CA VAL A 21 4.15 24.23 12.30
C VAL A 21 4.84 23.16 13.14
N ILE A 22 4.75 21.88 12.74
CA ILE A 22 5.40 20.78 13.46
C ILE A 22 6.92 20.98 13.51
N TYR A 23 7.55 21.31 12.38
CA TYR A 23 8.98 21.53 12.30
C TYR A 23 9.43 22.68 13.20
N ASN A 24 8.72 23.81 13.18
CA ASN A 24 9.04 24.98 14.02
C ASN A 24 8.89 24.67 15.50
N ALA A 25 7.82 23.98 15.91
CA ALA A 25 7.65 23.57 17.30
C ALA A 25 8.80 22.67 17.77
N LEU A 26 9.17 21.68 16.97
CA LEU A 26 10.26 20.76 17.32
C LEU A 26 11.63 21.46 17.34
N LYS A 27 11.92 22.30 16.34
CA LYS A 27 13.23 22.93 16.19
C LYS A 27 13.38 24.17 17.07
N ASN A 28 12.41 25.11 17.04
CA ASN A 28 12.58 26.43 17.62
C ASN A 28 12.02 26.53 19.03
N GLU A 29 10.94 25.79 19.37
CA GLU A 29 10.34 25.84 20.71
C GLU A 29 10.94 24.76 21.62
N LEU A 30 11.17 23.55 21.08
CA LEU A 30 11.70 22.44 21.84
C LEU A 30 13.21 22.22 21.66
N ASP A 31 13.85 22.98 20.78
CA ASP A 31 15.30 22.99 20.56
C ASP A 31 15.88 21.60 20.24
N TYR A 32 15.28 20.94 19.25
CA TYR A 32 15.81 19.69 18.70
C TYR A 32 16.53 19.94 17.38
N ASP A 33 17.66 19.27 17.17
CA ASP A 33 18.23 19.12 15.84
C ASP A 33 17.39 18.12 15.04
N ILE A 34 16.78 18.58 13.93
CA ILE A 34 15.73 17.87 13.19
C ILE A 34 16.23 17.43 11.82
N HIS A 35 16.13 16.12 11.60
CA HIS A 35 16.34 15.50 10.30
C HIS A 35 15.04 14.85 9.83
N TYR A 36 14.72 14.96 8.54
CA TYR A 36 13.54 14.27 7.99
C TYR A 36 13.77 13.85 6.54
N ASP A 37 13.16 12.72 6.19
CA ASP A 37 13.15 12.22 4.82
C ASP A 37 11.86 11.45 4.51
N VAL A 38 11.54 11.33 3.21
CA VAL A 38 10.43 10.52 2.71
C VAL A 38 10.99 9.24 2.12
N ILE A 39 10.75 8.13 2.80
CA ILE A 39 11.28 6.83 2.44
C ILE A 39 10.16 5.96 1.86
N ASP A 40 10.40 5.37 0.68
CA ASP A 40 9.54 4.33 0.11
C ASP A 40 10.06 2.94 0.48
N ALA A 41 9.23 2.18 1.20
CA ALA A 41 9.55 0.81 1.58
C ALA A 41 9.63 -0.17 0.38
N GLY A 42 9.23 0.26 -0.82
CA GLY A 42 9.21 -0.56 -2.05
C GLY A 42 10.57 -1.16 -2.44
N LYS A 43 11.67 -0.64 -1.91
CA LYS A 43 13.01 -1.23 -2.07
C LYS A 43 13.22 -2.51 -1.26
N VAL A 44 12.50 -2.68 -0.16
CA VAL A 44 12.74 -3.77 0.82
C VAL A 44 11.54 -4.68 1.05
N VAL A 45 10.32 -4.20 0.74
CA VAL A 45 9.08 -4.98 0.78
C VAL A 45 8.31 -4.79 -0.52
N PRO A 46 7.49 -5.76 -0.99
CA PRO A 46 6.82 -5.67 -2.29
C PRO A 46 5.57 -4.76 -2.24
N GLN A 47 5.74 -3.57 -1.69
CA GLN A 47 4.66 -2.60 -1.49
C GLN A 47 5.19 -1.17 -1.61
N HIS A 48 4.56 -0.35 -2.47
CA HIS A 48 4.73 1.09 -2.42
C HIS A 48 4.15 1.63 -1.12
N ARG A 49 5.03 2.10 -0.22
CA ARG A 49 4.63 2.68 1.05
C ARG A 49 5.58 3.82 1.41
N GLU A 50 5.23 5.00 0.91
CA GLU A 50 5.99 6.21 1.21
C GLU A 50 5.57 6.80 2.56
N ARG A 51 6.55 7.02 3.44
CA ARG A 51 6.36 7.61 4.76
C ARG A 51 7.40 8.68 5.01
N ILE A 52 6.96 9.79 5.63
CA ILE A 52 7.91 10.75 6.18
C ILE A 52 8.37 10.25 7.54
N PHE A 53 9.67 10.21 7.73
CA PHE A 53 10.32 9.97 9.01
C PHE A 53 10.94 11.27 9.49
N ILE A 54 10.74 11.60 10.77
CA ILE A 54 11.30 12.79 11.40
C ILE A 54 12.08 12.31 12.61
N VAL A 55 13.38 12.58 12.63
CA VAL A 55 14.28 12.22 13.72
C VAL A 55 14.76 13.50 14.38
N GLY A 56 14.73 13.53 15.69
CA GLY A 56 15.21 14.67 16.46
C GLY A 56 16.16 14.28 17.58
N PHE A 57 17.21 15.05 17.72
CA PHE A 57 18.20 14.93 18.80
C PHE A 57 18.21 16.20 19.64
N LYS A 58 18.31 16.05 20.96
CA LYS A 58 18.36 17.18 21.91
C LYS A 58 19.78 17.73 22.09
N GLU A 59 20.76 16.91 21.83
CA GLU A 59 22.19 17.23 21.94
C GLU A 59 22.83 17.11 20.55
N ASP A 60 23.94 17.79 20.35
CA ASP A 60 24.68 17.73 19.10
C ASP A 60 24.99 16.28 18.73
N THR A 61 24.37 15.81 17.67
CA THR A 61 24.62 14.48 17.13
C THR A 61 25.44 14.65 15.86
N PRO A 62 26.63 14.06 15.79
CA PRO A 62 27.44 14.20 14.60
C PRO A 62 26.74 13.55 13.40
N ASP A 63 26.56 14.32 12.33
CA ASP A 63 26.25 13.87 10.96
C ASP A 63 25.20 12.74 10.84
N PHE A 64 24.00 12.89 11.45
CA PHE A 64 22.93 11.95 11.22
C PHE A 64 22.53 11.91 9.74
N LYS A 65 22.54 10.74 9.16
CA LYS A 65 22.02 10.47 7.81
C LYS A 65 21.06 9.30 7.85
N PHE A 66 19.96 9.44 7.12
CA PHE A 66 19.08 8.29 6.91
C PHE A 66 19.85 7.19 6.16
N PRO A 67 19.70 5.92 6.59
CA PRO A 67 20.38 4.82 5.92
C PRO A 67 19.87 4.65 4.48
N GLU A 68 20.76 4.40 3.54
CA GLU A 68 20.37 3.97 2.21
C GLU A 68 19.76 2.56 2.27
N LEU A 69 18.54 2.43 1.76
CA LEU A 69 17.91 1.12 1.67
C LEU A 69 18.56 0.31 0.56
N VAL A 70 18.99 -0.90 0.90
CA VAL A 70 19.44 -1.87 -0.09
C VAL A 70 18.26 -2.26 -0.97
N ASP A 71 18.38 -2.04 -2.28
CA ASP A 71 17.33 -2.39 -3.24
C ASP A 71 17.29 -3.90 -3.47
N LYS A 72 16.43 -4.59 -2.73
CA LYS A 72 16.21 -6.03 -2.84
C LYS A 72 15.28 -6.41 -3.98
N ARG A 73 14.60 -5.42 -4.60
CA ARG A 73 13.59 -5.61 -5.66
C ARG A 73 12.58 -6.73 -5.38
N PRO A 74 11.98 -6.77 -4.18
CA PRO A 74 11.00 -7.79 -3.87
C PRO A 74 9.78 -7.61 -4.77
N VAL A 75 9.14 -8.73 -5.15
CA VAL A 75 7.90 -8.70 -5.93
C VAL A 75 6.74 -9.28 -5.14
N LEU A 76 5.52 -8.91 -5.49
CA LEU A 76 4.33 -9.40 -4.80
C LEU A 76 4.26 -10.94 -4.79
N GLY A 77 4.70 -11.58 -5.87
CA GLY A 77 4.73 -13.04 -5.97
C GLY A 77 5.53 -13.73 -4.87
N ASP A 78 6.58 -13.08 -4.35
CA ASP A 78 7.46 -13.65 -3.32
C ASP A 78 6.76 -13.84 -1.96
N VAL A 79 5.66 -13.14 -1.74
CA VAL A 79 4.92 -13.17 -0.45
C VAL A 79 3.60 -13.93 -0.52
N LEU A 80 3.18 -14.34 -1.72
CA LEU A 80 1.93 -15.07 -1.90
C LEU A 80 2.08 -16.53 -1.45
N GLU A 81 0.98 -17.07 -0.90
CA GLU A 81 0.86 -18.49 -0.56
C GLU A 81 0.42 -19.28 -1.80
N ASP A 82 0.97 -20.49 -1.96
CA ASP A 82 0.65 -21.38 -3.08
C ASP A 82 -0.77 -21.90 -3.01
N GLU A 83 -1.20 -22.29 -1.79
CA GLU A 83 -2.54 -22.77 -1.50
C GLU A 83 -3.24 -21.83 -0.55
N VAL A 84 -4.42 -21.35 -0.94
CA VAL A 84 -5.21 -20.38 -0.18
C VAL A 84 -6.65 -20.86 -0.08
N ASP A 85 -7.20 -20.83 1.15
CA ASP A 85 -8.58 -21.16 1.44
C ASP A 85 -9.55 -20.34 0.59
N GLU A 86 -10.60 -20.97 0.08
CA GLU A 86 -11.61 -20.35 -0.80
C GLU A 86 -12.36 -19.18 -0.12
N LYS A 87 -12.37 -19.12 1.20
CA LYS A 87 -12.95 -17.99 1.97
C LYS A 87 -12.35 -16.63 1.61
N TYR A 88 -11.12 -16.58 1.05
CA TYR A 88 -10.50 -15.36 0.57
C TYR A 88 -10.93 -14.96 -0.82
N THR A 89 -11.54 -15.86 -1.59
CA THR A 89 -12.14 -15.55 -2.89
C THR A 89 -13.37 -14.66 -2.71
N LEU A 90 -13.45 -13.58 -3.48
CA LEU A 90 -14.59 -12.66 -3.40
C LEU A 90 -15.87 -13.38 -3.85
N LYS A 91 -16.91 -13.32 -3.02
CA LYS A 91 -18.25 -13.76 -3.41
C LYS A 91 -18.78 -12.90 -4.55
N ASP A 92 -19.64 -13.46 -5.41
CA ASP A 92 -20.21 -12.76 -6.57
C ASP A 92 -20.85 -11.41 -6.20
N GLY A 93 -21.58 -11.35 -5.09
CA GLY A 93 -22.18 -10.11 -4.61
C GLY A 93 -21.16 -9.01 -4.35
N THR A 94 -20.06 -9.35 -3.66
CA THR A 94 -18.96 -8.40 -3.37
C THR A 94 -18.23 -8.01 -4.65
N TRP A 95 -17.89 -8.98 -5.48
CA TRP A 95 -17.23 -8.73 -6.76
C TRP A 95 -18.05 -7.83 -7.66
N ASN A 96 -19.33 -8.11 -7.84
CA ASN A 96 -20.25 -7.29 -8.62
C ASN A 96 -20.42 -5.88 -8.02
N ALA A 97 -20.44 -5.74 -6.70
CA ALA A 97 -20.49 -4.42 -6.05
C ALA A 97 -19.23 -3.60 -6.35
N LEU A 98 -18.04 -4.21 -6.27
CA LEU A 98 -16.78 -3.56 -6.65
C LEU A 98 -16.78 -3.14 -8.13
N GLN A 99 -17.33 -3.97 -9.03
CA GLN A 99 -17.45 -3.61 -10.45
C GLN A 99 -18.38 -2.41 -10.67
N ARG A 100 -19.54 -2.39 -9.99
CA ARG A 100 -20.45 -1.23 -10.06
C ARG A 100 -19.81 0.05 -9.52
N HIS A 101 -19.13 -0.05 -8.38
CA HIS A 101 -18.39 1.05 -7.79
C HIS A 101 -17.31 1.58 -8.73
N ARG A 102 -16.55 0.67 -9.33
CA ARG A 102 -15.56 1.00 -10.36
C ARG A 102 -16.17 1.75 -11.54
N ALA A 103 -17.26 1.23 -12.13
CA ALA A 103 -17.95 1.86 -13.26
C ALA A 103 -18.40 3.28 -12.93
N LYS A 104 -19.00 3.47 -11.72
CA LYS A 104 -19.44 4.79 -11.24
C LYS A 104 -18.27 5.78 -11.09
N HIS A 105 -17.14 5.34 -10.55
CA HIS A 105 -15.98 6.21 -10.37
C HIS A 105 -15.23 6.46 -11.67
N LYS A 106 -15.23 5.50 -12.60
CA LYS A 106 -14.70 5.66 -13.93
C LYS A 106 -15.35 6.82 -14.69
N ALA A 107 -16.68 6.92 -14.63
CA ALA A 107 -17.41 8.03 -15.27
C ALA A 107 -16.96 9.40 -14.76
N LYS A 108 -16.38 9.46 -13.55
CA LYS A 108 -15.83 10.68 -12.92
C LYS A 108 -14.31 10.83 -13.14
N GLY A 109 -13.67 9.96 -13.94
CA GLY A 109 -12.21 9.93 -14.12
C GLY A 109 -11.44 9.44 -12.91
N ASN A 110 -12.12 8.86 -11.91
CA ASN A 110 -11.55 8.29 -10.69
C ASN A 110 -11.77 6.78 -10.66
N GLY A 111 -11.10 6.08 -9.76
CA GLY A 111 -11.32 4.67 -9.53
C GLY A 111 -10.03 3.87 -9.33
N PHE A 112 -10.18 2.59 -9.04
CA PHE A 112 -9.07 1.66 -8.84
C PHE A 112 -8.93 0.72 -10.05
N GLY A 113 -7.71 0.31 -10.33
CA GLY A 113 -7.40 -0.75 -11.29
C GLY A 113 -7.40 -0.36 -12.78
N TYR A 114 -7.41 0.95 -13.15
CA TYR A 114 -7.26 1.36 -14.56
C TYR A 114 -6.81 2.82 -14.72
N SER A 115 -6.39 3.19 -15.93
CA SER A 115 -6.04 4.56 -16.28
C SER A 115 -7.26 5.39 -16.66
N LYS A 116 -7.13 6.73 -16.70
CA LYS A 116 -8.20 7.66 -17.06
C LYS A 116 -8.83 7.42 -18.44
N ASN A 117 -8.12 6.72 -19.33
CA ASN A 117 -8.52 6.53 -20.73
C ASN A 117 -9.24 5.20 -21.01
N ASP A 118 -9.42 4.34 -20.03
CA ASP A 118 -10.00 3.01 -20.23
C ASP A 118 -11.55 3.08 -20.28
N LYS A 119 -12.13 2.75 -21.44
CA LYS A 119 -13.57 2.64 -21.64
C LYS A 119 -14.09 1.21 -21.42
N VAL A 120 -13.88 0.62 -20.23
CA VAL A 120 -14.25 -0.78 -19.95
C VAL A 120 -15.63 -0.89 -19.31
N THR A 121 -16.51 -1.74 -19.84
CA THR A 121 -17.82 -2.08 -19.28
C THR A 121 -17.77 -3.41 -18.52
N SER A 122 -18.84 -3.75 -17.76
CA SER A 122 -18.91 -5.05 -17.04
C SER A 122 -18.88 -6.26 -17.98
N ALA A 123 -19.29 -6.10 -19.24
CA ALA A 123 -19.20 -7.14 -20.28
C ALA A 123 -17.75 -7.38 -20.74
N ASP A 124 -16.92 -6.35 -20.63
CA ASP A 124 -15.53 -6.39 -21.10
C ASP A 124 -14.62 -7.26 -20.18
N LEU A 125 -15.04 -7.51 -18.93
CA LEU A 125 -14.27 -8.33 -17.99
C LEU A 125 -14.06 -9.79 -18.46
N LYS A 126 -15.00 -10.32 -19.22
CA LYS A 126 -14.89 -11.67 -19.81
C LYS A 126 -13.95 -11.69 -21.02
N SER A 127 -13.77 -10.55 -21.69
CA SER A 127 -12.96 -10.38 -22.90
C SER A 127 -11.63 -9.67 -22.66
N TRP A 128 -11.26 -9.40 -21.41
CA TRP A 128 -10.05 -8.66 -21.10
C TRP A 128 -8.78 -9.38 -21.56
N THR A 129 -7.92 -8.62 -22.21
CA THR A 129 -6.57 -9.07 -22.52
C THR A 129 -5.74 -9.25 -21.24
N PRO A 130 -4.64 -10.02 -21.28
CA PRO A 130 -3.72 -10.13 -20.16
C PRO A 130 -3.24 -8.77 -19.63
N GLU A 131 -2.99 -7.79 -20.51
CA GLU A 131 -2.56 -6.43 -20.12
C GLU A 131 -3.63 -5.67 -19.39
N GLN A 132 -4.91 -5.81 -19.79
CA GLN A 132 -6.05 -5.19 -19.11
C GLN A 132 -6.25 -5.80 -17.72
N LYS A 133 -6.12 -7.13 -17.59
CA LYS A 133 -6.15 -7.83 -16.29
C LYS A 133 -5.00 -7.37 -15.40
N LYS A 134 -3.80 -7.21 -15.95
CA LYS A 134 -2.61 -6.76 -15.24
C LYS A 134 -2.77 -5.38 -14.58
N ARG A 135 -3.51 -4.48 -15.24
CA ARG A 135 -3.82 -3.13 -14.71
C ARG A 135 -4.85 -3.16 -13.59
N PHE A 136 -5.70 -4.19 -13.55
CA PHE A 136 -6.77 -4.34 -12.57
C PHE A 136 -6.32 -5.14 -11.36
N PHE A 137 -5.64 -6.26 -11.59
CA PHE A 137 -5.11 -7.11 -10.56
C PHE A 137 -3.68 -6.68 -10.21
N ALA A 138 -3.29 -6.97 -8.98
CA ALA A 138 -1.91 -6.75 -8.56
C ALA A 138 -0.98 -7.62 -9.39
N ASP A 139 0.03 -7.01 -10.01
CA ASP A 139 1.04 -7.74 -10.77
C ASP A 139 1.95 -8.52 -9.82
N LYS A 140 1.92 -9.85 -9.94
CA LYS A 140 2.78 -10.74 -9.13
C LYS A 140 4.28 -10.48 -9.34
N LYS A 141 4.68 -9.96 -10.51
CA LYS A 141 6.06 -9.61 -10.85
C LYS A 141 6.42 -8.15 -10.52
N GLY A 142 5.50 -7.43 -9.91
CA GLY A 142 5.66 -6.03 -9.55
C GLY A 142 5.44 -5.78 -8.06
N ILE A 143 5.44 -4.52 -7.71
CA ILE A 143 5.21 -4.05 -6.35
C ILE A 143 3.72 -3.71 -6.18
N ALA A 144 3.11 -4.15 -5.08
CA ALA A 144 1.72 -3.86 -4.78
C ALA A 144 1.52 -2.39 -4.37
N LYS A 145 0.27 -1.94 -4.43
CA LYS A 145 -0.16 -0.67 -3.83
C LYS A 145 -0.06 -0.74 -2.31
N THR A 146 -0.10 0.41 -1.66
CA THR A 146 -0.12 0.50 -0.19
C THR A 146 -1.32 -0.25 0.38
N LEU A 147 -1.07 -1.18 1.29
CA LEU A 147 -2.10 -1.85 2.07
C LEU A 147 -2.75 -0.85 3.01
N SER A 148 -4.05 -0.63 2.88
CA SER A 148 -4.80 0.31 3.71
C SER A 148 -5.36 -0.34 4.97
N ALA A 149 -5.66 0.48 5.99
CA ALA A 149 -6.27 0.01 7.24
C ALA A 149 -7.68 -0.61 7.03
N ARG A 150 -8.34 -0.30 5.92
CA ARG A 150 -9.68 -0.87 5.61
C ARG A 150 -9.62 -2.08 4.68
N TYR A 151 -8.44 -2.58 4.35
CA TYR A 151 -8.26 -3.73 3.45
C TYR A 151 -9.10 -4.96 3.86
N TYR A 152 -9.30 -5.16 5.16
CA TYR A 152 -10.12 -6.25 5.71
C TYR A 152 -11.58 -6.25 5.22
N LYS A 153 -12.12 -5.09 4.76
CA LYS A 153 -13.53 -4.98 4.34
C LYS A 153 -13.78 -5.66 3.00
N ASP A 154 -13.10 -5.23 1.96
CA ASP A 154 -13.34 -5.69 0.58
C ASP A 154 -12.08 -6.05 -0.22
N GLY A 155 -10.91 -5.72 0.32
CA GLY A 155 -9.62 -6.02 -0.31
C GLY A 155 -9.38 -5.30 -1.64
N ALA A 156 -10.12 -4.24 -1.92
CA ALA A 156 -10.18 -3.62 -3.25
C ALA A 156 -8.86 -3.07 -3.77
N GLU A 157 -7.93 -2.73 -2.87
CA GLU A 157 -6.64 -2.16 -3.25
C GLU A 157 -5.67 -3.18 -3.86
N ILE A 158 -5.74 -4.44 -3.41
CA ILE A 158 -4.85 -5.52 -3.85
C ILE A 158 -5.66 -6.78 -4.06
N LEU A 159 -6.07 -7.03 -5.30
CA LEU A 159 -6.78 -8.24 -5.71
C LEU A 159 -5.86 -9.14 -6.50
N ILE A 160 -5.87 -10.43 -6.17
CA ILE A 160 -5.07 -11.46 -6.81
C ILE A 160 -5.94 -12.19 -7.84
N ASP A 161 -5.49 -12.18 -9.10
CA ASP A 161 -6.15 -12.91 -10.18
C ASP A 161 -6.06 -14.43 -9.97
N GLN A 162 -7.18 -15.10 -10.10
CA GLN A 162 -7.33 -16.56 -10.03
C GLN A 162 -7.79 -17.19 -11.36
N GLY A 163 -7.65 -16.44 -12.46
CA GLY A 163 -8.05 -16.90 -13.80
C GLY A 163 -9.57 -16.93 -13.99
N LYS A 164 -10.17 -18.12 -13.93
CA LYS A 164 -11.62 -18.29 -14.18
C LYS A 164 -12.51 -17.98 -12.98
N LYS A 165 -11.95 -17.99 -11.77
CA LYS A 165 -12.67 -17.64 -10.53
C LYS A 165 -12.69 -16.13 -10.30
N ASN A 166 -13.56 -15.67 -9.39
CA ASN A 166 -13.47 -14.32 -8.86
C ASN A 166 -12.08 -14.09 -8.24
N PRO A 167 -11.56 -12.85 -8.25
CA PRO A 167 -10.28 -12.58 -7.61
C PRO A 167 -10.37 -12.83 -6.11
N ARG A 168 -9.21 -13.04 -5.48
CA ARG A 168 -9.12 -13.18 -4.03
C ARG A 168 -8.44 -11.99 -3.37
N ARG A 169 -8.71 -11.84 -2.10
CA ARG A 169 -7.94 -10.98 -1.19
C ARG A 169 -6.64 -11.66 -0.79
N LEU A 170 -5.73 -10.91 -0.23
CA LEU A 170 -4.58 -11.45 0.50
C LEU A 170 -5.06 -12.12 1.80
N THR A 171 -4.33 -13.16 2.20
CA THR A 171 -4.51 -13.76 3.53
C THR A 171 -3.86 -12.87 4.61
N PRO A 172 -4.18 -13.06 5.91
CA PRO A 172 -3.48 -12.36 6.98
C PRO A 172 -1.96 -12.61 6.97
N ARG A 173 -1.52 -13.82 6.58
CA ARG A 173 -0.11 -14.15 6.45
C ARG A 173 0.55 -13.36 5.31
N GLU A 174 -0.07 -13.30 4.16
CA GLU A 174 0.39 -12.49 3.04
C GLU A 174 0.42 -10.99 3.38
N CYS A 175 -0.58 -10.49 4.12
CA CYS A 175 -0.59 -9.13 4.64
C CYS A 175 0.58 -8.87 5.59
N ALA A 176 0.92 -9.81 6.47
CA ALA A 176 2.07 -9.70 7.34
C ALA A 176 3.39 -9.68 6.55
N ARG A 177 3.54 -10.59 5.59
CA ARG A 177 4.73 -10.66 4.72
C ARG A 177 4.93 -9.36 3.90
N ILE A 178 3.86 -8.82 3.31
CA ILE A 178 3.93 -7.57 2.52
C ILE A 178 4.28 -6.36 3.39
N MET A 179 4.02 -6.42 4.69
CA MET A 179 4.40 -5.42 5.68
C MET A 179 5.81 -5.65 6.26
N GLY A 180 6.50 -6.72 5.84
CA GLY A 180 7.86 -7.04 6.28
C GLY A 180 7.95 -7.79 7.61
N PHE A 181 6.82 -8.31 8.14
CA PHE A 181 6.87 -9.16 9.32
C PHE A 181 7.55 -10.50 9.00
N PRO A 182 8.41 -10.99 9.90
CA PRO A 182 9.10 -12.26 9.69
C PRO A 182 8.12 -13.44 9.75
N GLU A 183 8.46 -14.56 9.10
CA GLU A 183 7.61 -15.76 9.04
C GLU A 183 7.25 -16.32 10.40
N LYS A 184 8.14 -16.20 11.38
CA LYS A 184 7.91 -16.59 12.79
C LYS A 184 6.89 -15.71 13.53
N PHE A 185 6.45 -14.60 12.96
CA PHE A 185 5.44 -13.73 13.57
C PHE A 185 4.12 -14.50 13.69
N LYS A 186 3.64 -14.67 14.91
CA LYS A 186 2.38 -15.38 15.19
C LYS A 186 1.19 -14.44 15.01
N ILE A 187 0.16 -14.92 14.33
CA ILE A 187 -1.15 -14.26 14.20
C ILE A 187 -2.13 -15.06 15.06
N PRO A 188 -2.32 -14.71 16.34
CA PRO A 188 -3.07 -15.53 17.29
C PRO A 188 -4.59 -15.30 17.24
N VAL A 189 -5.07 -14.50 16.30
CA VAL A 189 -6.47 -14.13 16.16
C VAL A 189 -7.08 -14.76 14.92
N SER A 190 -8.41 -14.92 14.93
CA SER A 190 -9.16 -15.36 13.75
C SER A 190 -9.17 -14.28 12.66
N ASP A 191 -9.41 -14.69 11.42
CA ASP A 191 -9.46 -13.80 10.24
C ASP A 191 -10.77 -13.00 10.12
N ASN A 192 -11.42 -12.69 11.20
CA ASN A 192 -12.70 -11.93 11.20
C ASN A 192 -12.51 -10.44 11.05
#